data_1ffaeb7a5179e0bebf6975490ac89276
#
_entry.id   1ffaeb7a5179e0bebf6975490ac89276
#
_cell.length_a   1.000
_cell.length_b   1.000
_cell.length_c   1.000
_cell.angle_alpha   90.00
_cell.angle_beta   90.00
_cell.angle_gamma   90.00
#
_symmetry.space_group_name_H-M   'P 1'
#
loop_
_entity.id
_entity.type
_entity.pdbx_description
1 polymer ?
#
loop_
_entity_poly.entity_id
_entity_poly.type
_entity_poly.pdbx_seq_one_letter_code
_entity_poly.pdbx_strand_id
1 'polypeptide(L)'
;MRQSQLFTHSLKELPKDESSFNAQTLMRAGFIEKISAGVYAYLPLGLRVFQKLKAIIRQEMANLGAQEVELPSLTPEEPWQQTGRLATFDVLFKTTGSDKKKYVLAPTHEEIITPLVKKFVQSYRDLPVGVYQIQTKFRNELRVKSGLLRGREFTMKDLYSFHLDQDDLNAYYLAVQKAYFQILKRCGLLEQTYLTFASGGAFSQYSHEFQTVTEAGEDTIFICEDCNLAINKGIIKEQPVCPNCGRKDLVERRAIEVANIFKLGLKFSKAFNFTVADAKGQRQ
;
A
#
# COMPACT_ATOMS: atom_id res chain seq x y z
N MET A 1 -29.87 -1.82 -9.76
CA MET A 1 -29.81 -0.50 -10.42
C MET A 1 -30.02 -0.72 -11.90
N ARG A 2 -30.96 -0.02 -12.51
CA ARG A 2 -31.19 -0.07 -13.96
C ARG A 2 -30.28 0.93 -14.67
N GLN A 3 -29.71 0.55 -15.81
CA GLN A 3 -28.83 1.43 -16.59
C GLN A 3 -29.51 2.74 -16.99
N SER A 4 -30.81 2.68 -17.33
CA SER A 4 -31.61 3.86 -17.68
C SER A 4 -31.82 4.87 -16.52
N GLN A 5 -31.47 4.50 -15.29
CA GLN A 5 -31.59 5.33 -14.08
C GLN A 5 -30.24 5.85 -13.58
N LEU A 6 -29.15 5.52 -14.27
CA LEU A 6 -27.84 6.09 -13.96
C LEU A 6 -27.82 7.57 -14.37
N PHE A 7 -27.33 8.44 -13.47
CA PHE A 7 -27.12 9.84 -13.84
C PHE A 7 -25.89 10.04 -14.74
N THR A 8 -25.04 9.02 -14.82
CA THR A 8 -23.81 9.04 -15.62
C THR A 8 -24.02 8.33 -16.96
N HIS A 9 -23.41 8.85 -18.00
CA HIS A 9 -23.48 8.30 -19.34
C HIS A 9 -22.06 8.04 -19.87
N SER A 10 -21.94 7.09 -20.79
CA SER A 10 -20.71 6.89 -21.56
C SER A 10 -20.52 8.02 -22.57
N LEU A 11 -19.29 8.44 -22.77
CA LEU A 11 -18.91 9.43 -23.76
C LEU A 11 -18.65 8.77 -25.12
N LYS A 12 -18.96 9.44 -26.21
CA LYS A 12 -18.64 8.97 -27.57
C LYS A 12 -17.13 9.04 -27.84
N GLU A 13 -16.49 10.15 -27.41
CA GLU A 13 -15.09 10.42 -27.63
C GLU A 13 -14.28 10.25 -26.31
N LEU A 14 -12.97 10.08 -26.46
CA LEU A 14 -12.07 10.10 -25.33
C LEU A 14 -11.89 11.53 -24.81
N PRO A 15 -11.81 11.76 -23.49
CA PRO A 15 -11.50 13.07 -22.93
C PRO A 15 -10.15 13.61 -23.45
N LYS A 16 -10.14 14.85 -23.94
CA LYS A 16 -8.95 15.47 -24.54
C LYS A 16 -7.93 15.98 -23.51
N ASP A 17 -8.39 16.24 -22.30
CA ASP A 17 -7.60 16.78 -21.19
C ASP A 17 -6.91 15.69 -20.34
N GLU A 18 -7.06 14.41 -20.76
CA GLU A 18 -6.41 13.27 -20.12
C GLU A 18 -5.56 12.51 -21.15
N SER A 19 -4.31 12.24 -20.80
CA SER A 19 -3.37 11.51 -21.66
C SER A 19 -3.23 10.03 -21.32
N SER A 20 -3.63 9.65 -20.12
CA SER A 20 -3.51 8.28 -19.64
C SER A 20 -4.63 7.40 -20.23
N PHE A 21 -4.27 6.34 -20.94
CA PHE A 21 -5.19 5.41 -21.56
C PHE A 21 -6.21 4.83 -20.58
N ASN A 22 -5.77 4.45 -19.36
CA ASN A 22 -6.65 3.88 -18.34
C ASN A 22 -7.71 4.91 -17.89
N ALA A 23 -7.30 6.13 -17.58
CA ALA A 23 -8.20 7.18 -17.16
C ALA A 23 -9.17 7.58 -18.30
N GLN A 24 -8.65 7.77 -19.50
CA GLN A 24 -9.50 8.05 -20.69
C GLN A 24 -10.59 6.98 -20.87
N THR A 25 -10.21 5.71 -20.76
CA THR A 25 -11.15 4.59 -20.94
C THR A 25 -12.18 4.53 -19.83
N LEU A 26 -11.76 4.70 -18.57
CA LEU A 26 -12.65 4.69 -17.42
C LEU A 26 -13.60 5.90 -17.40
N MET A 27 -13.12 7.09 -17.78
CA MET A 27 -13.93 8.30 -17.91
C MET A 27 -14.96 8.13 -19.06
N ARG A 28 -14.52 7.67 -20.23
CA ARG A 28 -15.40 7.41 -21.36
C ARG A 28 -16.51 6.43 -21.01
N ALA A 29 -16.20 5.41 -20.20
CA ALA A 29 -17.17 4.42 -19.77
C ALA A 29 -18.09 4.88 -18.62
N GLY A 30 -17.87 6.09 -18.05
CA GLY A 30 -18.65 6.61 -16.92
C GLY A 30 -18.33 5.93 -15.58
N PHE A 31 -17.11 5.48 -15.39
CA PHE A 31 -16.66 4.85 -14.13
C PHE A 31 -16.02 5.85 -13.18
N ILE A 32 -15.28 6.81 -13.70
CA ILE A 32 -14.63 7.86 -12.93
C ILE A 32 -14.80 9.22 -13.61
N GLU A 33 -14.58 10.28 -12.85
CA GLU A 33 -14.49 11.66 -13.34
C GLU A 33 -13.26 12.34 -12.74
N LYS A 34 -12.52 13.07 -13.56
CA LYS A 34 -11.35 13.83 -13.13
C LYS A 34 -11.77 15.15 -12.50
N ILE A 35 -11.47 15.32 -11.22
CA ILE A 35 -11.74 16.58 -10.51
C ILE A 35 -10.53 17.53 -10.65
N SER A 36 -9.35 16.98 -10.50
CA SER A 36 -8.09 17.69 -10.75
C SER A 36 -6.98 16.69 -11.04
N ALA A 37 -5.78 17.15 -11.32
CA ALA A 37 -4.65 16.27 -11.60
C ALA A 37 -4.35 15.35 -10.41
N GLY A 38 -4.55 14.03 -10.61
CA GLY A 38 -4.35 12.99 -9.60
C GLY A 38 -5.46 12.89 -8.55
N VAL A 39 -6.63 13.52 -8.80
CA VAL A 39 -7.81 13.44 -7.93
C VAL A 39 -9.02 13.09 -8.79
N TYR A 40 -9.65 11.94 -8.50
CA TYR A 40 -10.75 11.40 -9.28
C TYR A 40 -11.95 11.04 -8.40
N ALA A 41 -13.14 11.35 -8.89
CA ALA A 41 -14.39 10.86 -8.32
C ALA A 41 -14.73 9.49 -8.91
N TYR A 42 -15.15 8.54 -8.06
CA TYR A 42 -15.72 7.27 -8.52
C TYR A 42 -17.21 7.43 -8.77
N LEU A 43 -17.62 7.25 -10.00
CA LEU A 43 -19.01 7.27 -10.42
C LEU A 43 -19.71 5.93 -10.08
N PRO A 44 -21.05 5.81 -10.17
CA PRO A 44 -21.75 4.63 -9.65
C PRO A 44 -21.22 3.28 -10.14
N LEU A 45 -20.84 3.14 -11.40
CA LEU A 45 -20.28 1.89 -11.93
C LEU A 45 -18.86 1.64 -11.41
N GLY A 46 -18.02 2.68 -11.39
CA GLY A 46 -16.67 2.61 -10.84
C GLY A 46 -16.68 2.28 -9.35
N LEU A 47 -17.57 2.93 -8.57
CA LEU A 47 -17.72 2.65 -7.16
C LEU A 47 -18.13 1.20 -6.88
N ARG A 48 -19.01 0.61 -7.71
CA ARG A 48 -19.38 -0.81 -7.57
C ARG A 48 -18.20 -1.75 -7.77
N VAL A 49 -17.34 -1.50 -8.77
CA VAL A 49 -16.11 -2.28 -8.97
C VAL A 49 -15.19 -2.10 -7.77
N PHE A 50 -14.98 -0.87 -7.35
CA PHE A 50 -14.14 -0.52 -6.21
C PHE A 50 -14.58 -1.21 -4.90
N GLN A 51 -15.89 -1.25 -4.61
CA GLN A 51 -16.42 -1.95 -3.45
C GLN A 51 -16.23 -3.47 -3.53
N LYS A 52 -16.31 -4.08 -4.72
CA LYS A 52 -15.99 -5.50 -4.90
C LYS A 52 -14.52 -5.80 -4.59
N LEU A 53 -13.59 -4.94 -5.05
CA LEU A 53 -12.17 -5.08 -4.73
C LEU A 53 -11.93 -4.96 -3.22
N LYS A 54 -12.54 -3.96 -2.57
CA LYS A 54 -12.49 -3.82 -1.11
C LYS A 54 -13.02 -5.06 -0.38
N ALA A 55 -14.11 -5.66 -0.86
CA ALA A 55 -14.69 -6.86 -0.24
C ALA A 55 -13.75 -8.08 -0.34
N ILE A 56 -13.07 -8.25 -1.49
CA ILE A 56 -12.04 -9.29 -1.67
C ILE A 56 -10.92 -9.10 -0.64
N ILE A 57 -10.39 -7.88 -0.54
CA ILE A 57 -9.29 -7.55 0.36
C ILE A 57 -9.71 -7.78 1.82
N ARG A 58 -10.89 -7.30 2.24
CA ARG A 58 -11.41 -7.49 3.60
C ARG A 58 -11.47 -8.95 3.99
N GLN A 59 -11.96 -9.80 3.09
CA GLN A 59 -12.07 -11.23 3.37
C GLN A 59 -10.69 -11.87 3.58
N GLU A 60 -9.70 -11.54 2.76
CA GLU A 60 -8.35 -12.08 2.94
C GLU A 60 -7.66 -11.52 4.20
N MET A 61 -7.91 -10.27 4.56
CA MET A 61 -7.41 -9.72 5.84
C MET A 61 -8.09 -10.40 7.05
N ALA A 62 -9.39 -10.66 6.98
CA ALA A 62 -10.12 -11.40 8.03
C ALA A 62 -9.60 -12.84 8.18
N ASN A 63 -9.26 -13.52 7.08
CA ASN A 63 -8.65 -14.85 7.08
C ASN A 63 -7.28 -14.88 7.79
N LEU A 64 -6.56 -13.75 7.83
CA LEU A 64 -5.31 -13.59 8.59
C LEU A 64 -5.55 -13.29 10.08
N GLY A 65 -6.79 -13.17 10.53
CA GLY A 65 -7.14 -12.74 11.89
C GLY A 65 -6.91 -11.25 12.16
N ALA A 66 -6.66 -10.45 11.10
CA ALA A 66 -6.48 -9.01 11.25
C ALA A 66 -7.80 -8.28 11.48
N GLN A 67 -7.78 -7.25 12.32
CA GLN A 67 -8.96 -6.47 12.71
C GLN A 67 -9.03 -5.17 11.91
N GLU A 68 -10.20 -4.87 11.34
CA GLU A 68 -10.40 -3.62 10.59
C GLU A 68 -10.56 -2.44 11.55
N VAL A 69 -9.84 -1.36 11.26
CA VAL A 69 -9.96 -0.07 11.95
C VAL A 69 -10.14 1.04 10.91
N GLU A 70 -10.54 2.21 11.31
CA GLU A 70 -10.53 3.42 10.48
C GLU A 70 -9.83 4.53 11.26
N LEU A 71 -8.66 4.95 10.76
CA LEU A 71 -7.83 5.97 11.38
C LEU A 71 -8.10 7.34 10.74
N PRO A 72 -7.87 8.47 11.44
CA PRO A 72 -8.09 9.79 10.87
C PRO A 72 -7.13 10.10 9.73
N SER A 73 -7.63 10.69 8.64
CA SER A 73 -6.79 11.19 7.55
C SER A 73 -6.02 12.46 7.93
N LEU A 74 -6.60 13.28 8.81
CA LEU A 74 -5.97 14.47 9.37
C LEU A 74 -5.20 14.08 10.64
N THR A 75 -3.87 14.10 10.57
CA THR A 75 -2.99 13.62 11.64
C THR A 75 -2.15 14.76 12.22
N PRO A 76 -1.90 14.79 13.55
CA PRO A 76 -1.01 15.79 14.14
C PRO A 76 0.41 15.69 13.56
N GLU A 77 1.14 16.81 13.51
CA GLU A 77 2.52 16.84 13.01
C GLU A 77 3.53 16.20 13.98
N GLU A 78 3.27 16.21 15.28
CA GLU A 78 4.20 15.78 16.32
C GLU A 78 4.66 14.31 16.18
N PRO A 79 3.80 13.31 15.90
CA PRO A 79 4.25 11.93 15.68
C PRO A 79 5.19 11.81 14.47
N TRP A 80 5.00 12.62 13.43
CA TRP A 80 5.87 12.67 12.25
C TRP A 80 7.23 13.27 12.57
N GLN A 81 7.28 14.27 13.47
CA GLN A 81 8.55 14.79 14.00
C GLN A 81 9.29 13.74 14.82
N GLN A 82 8.57 13.01 15.67
CA GLN A 82 9.10 11.98 16.54
C GLN A 82 9.78 10.83 15.76
N THR A 83 9.22 10.44 14.61
CA THR A 83 9.82 9.45 13.71
C THR A 83 10.90 10.02 12.79
N GLY A 84 11.08 11.35 12.74
CA GLY A 84 11.94 12.04 11.79
C GLY A 84 11.39 12.11 10.36
N ARG A 85 10.21 11.53 10.12
CA ARG A 85 9.64 11.44 8.76
C ARG A 85 9.01 12.75 8.29
N LEU A 86 8.74 13.70 9.18
CA LEU A 86 8.28 15.03 8.80
C LEU A 86 9.26 15.76 7.84
N ALA A 87 10.56 15.50 8.00
CA ALA A 87 11.62 16.09 7.18
C ALA A 87 12.04 15.22 5.98
N THR A 88 11.87 13.90 6.09
CA THR A 88 12.44 12.95 5.12
C THR A 88 11.40 12.29 4.20
N PHE A 89 10.10 12.52 4.43
CA PHE A 89 9.03 11.99 3.58
C PHE A 89 8.57 13.10 2.63
N ASP A 90 9.05 13.09 1.39
CA ASP A 90 8.96 14.22 0.46
C ASP A 90 7.54 14.58 -0.01
N VAL A 91 6.60 13.65 0.08
CA VAL A 91 5.25 13.81 -0.48
C VAL A 91 4.18 14.13 0.57
N LEU A 92 4.53 14.81 1.66
CA LEU A 92 3.57 15.20 2.69
C LEU A 92 2.72 16.41 2.25
N PHE A 93 1.40 16.29 2.38
CA PHE A 93 0.52 17.45 2.45
C PHE A 93 0.49 17.98 3.89
N LYS A 94 1.02 19.18 4.10
CA LYS A 94 1.03 19.86 5.40
C LYS A 94 -0.03 20.95 5.41
N THR A 95 -0.73 21.11 6.51
CA THR A 95 -1.76 22.13 6.68
C THR A 95 -1.77 22.68 8.11
N THR A 96 -2.42 23.83 8.30
CA THR A 96 -2.60 24.46 9.62
C THR A 96 -4.08 24.62 9.89
N GLY A 97 -4.53 24.14 11.03
CA GLY A 97 -5.92 24.31 11.48
C GLY A 97 -6.22 25.72 11.96
N SER A 98 -7.50 26.03 12.13
CA SER A 98 -7.96 27.29 12.74
C SER A 98 -7.49 27.47 14.18
N ASP A 99 -7.18 26.36 14.86
CA ASP A 99 -6.54 26.28 16.18
C ASP A 99 -5.03 26.57 16.15
N LYS A 100 -4.49 26.95 15.00
CA LYS A 100 -3.07 27.19 14.72
C LYS A 100 -2.17 25.96 14.89
N LYS A 101 -2.73 24.76 15.11
CA LYS A 101 -1.96 23.51 15.12
C LYS A 101 -1.64 23.06 13.71
N LYS A 102 -0.50 22.39 13.60
CA LYS A 102 -0.01 21.84 12.34
C LYS A 102 -0.44 20.39 12.19
N TYR A 103 -0.83 20.06 10.98
CA TYR A 103 -1.34 18.74 10.63
C TYR A 103 -0.71 18.24 9.33
N VAL A 104 -0.75 16.92 9.16
CA VAL A 104 -0.38 16.20 7.95
C VAL A 104 -1.61 15.43 7.46
N LEU A 105 -1.95 15.54 6.17
CA LEU A 105 -2.87 14.60 5.54
C LEU A 105 -2.13 13.29 5.32
N ALA A 106 -2.58 12.22 5.93
CA ALA A 106 -1.84 10.96 6.05
C ALA A 106 -1.53 10.29 4.71
N PRO A 107 -0.27 10.13 4.32
CA PRO A 107 0.17 9.29 3.18
C PRO A 107 0.28 7.82 3.57
N THR A 108 0.34 7.52 4.86
CA THR A 108 0.48 6.23 5.55
C THR A 108 0.17 6.45 7.05
N HIS A 109 0.14 5.41 7.90
CA HIS A 109 -0.34 5.57 9.28
C HIS A 109 0.53 4.95 10.37
N GLU A 110 1.81 4.65 10.12
CA GLU A 110 2.72 4.11 11.14
C GLU A 110 2.79 5.02 12.38
N GLU A 111 2.78 6.34 12.17
CA GLU A 111 2.84 7.37 13.20
C GLU A 111 1.59 7.42 14.09
N ILE A 112 0.47 6.88 13.61
CA ILE A 112 -0.81 6.91 14.33
C ILE A 112 -1.13 5.54 14.92
N ILE A 113 -0.91 4.47 14.14
CA ILE A 113 -1.27 3.12 14.60
C ILE A 113 -0.36 2.62 15.71
N THR A 114 0.95 2.95 15.66
CA THR A 114 1.89 2.46 16.69
C THR A 114 1.56 3.01 18.07
N PRO A 115 1.39 4.32 18.30
CA PRO A 115 0.97 4.83 19.61
C PRO A 115 -0.47 4.41 19.99
N LEU A 116 -1.35 4.16 19.02
CA LEU A 116 -2.68 3.65 19.29
C LEU A 116 -2.62 2.21 19.84
N VAL A 117 -1.94 1.31 19.16
CA VAL A 117 -1.79 -0.09 19.59
C VAL A 117 -1.08 -0.18 20.94
N LYS A 118 -0.05 0.63 21.18
CA LYS A 118 0.64 0.74 22.46
C LYS A 118 -0.30 0.96 23.66
N LYS A 119 -1.44 1.67 23.48
CA LYS A 119 -2.40 1.92 24.56
C LYS A 119 -3.12 0.65 25.02
N PHE A 120 -3.32 -0.30 24.10
CA PHE A 120 -4.13 -1.50 24.34
C PHE A 120 -3.29 -2.76 24.52
N VAL A 121 -2.10 -2.81 23.90
CA VAL A 121 -1.16 -3.94 23.99
C VAL A 121 -0.13 -3.62 25.08
N GLN A 122 -0.28 -4.24 26.26
CA GLN A 122 0.53 -3.99 27.42
C GLN A 122 1.38 -5.18 27.86
N SER A 123 1.01 -6.38 27.42
CA SER A 123 1.60 -7.66 27.81
C SER A 123 1.91 -8.50 26.57
N TYR A 124 2.88 -9.40 26.69
CA TYR A 124 3.18 -10.42 25.67
C TYR A 124 1.96 -11.27 25.31
N ARG A 125 0.96 -11.38 26.19
CA ARG A 125 -0.29 -12.13 25.95
C ARG A 125 -1.22 -11.44 24.97
N ASP A 126 -1.01 -10.15 24.73
CA ASP A 126 -1.80 -9.35 23.79
C ASP A 126 -1.23 -9.46 22.36
N LEU A 127 -0.11 -10.15 22.19
CA LEU A 127 0.57 -10.37 20.91
C LEU A 127 0.43 -11.83 20.43
N PRO A 128 0.42 -12.11 19.13
CA PRO A 128 0.51 -11.13 18.04
C PRO A 128 -0.82 -10.40 17.81
N VAL A 129 -0.75 -9.17 17.30
CA VAL A 129 -1.92 -8.40 16.88
C VAL A 129 -1.73 -7.84 15.47
N GLY A 130 -2.73 -8.04 14.61
CA GLY A 130 -2.81 -7.47 13.28
C GLY A 130 -4.00 -6.52 13.17
N VAL A 131 -3.77 -5.31 12.68
CA VAL A 131 -4.81 -4.31 12.42
C VAL A 131 -4.65 -3.73 11.04
N TYR A 132 -5.75 -3.50 10.32
CA TYR A 132 -5.71 -2.95 8.97
C TYR A 132 -6.82 -1.94 8.75
N GLN A 133 -6.64 -1.14 7.71
CA GLN A 133 -7.68 -0.25 7.21
C GLN A 133 -7.69 -0.24 5.69
N ILE A 134 -8.81 0.20 5.11
CA ILE A 134 -8.93 0.51 3.69
C ILE A 134 -9.43 1.95 3.58
N GLN A 135 -8.51 2.89 3.46
CA GLN A 135 -8.79 4.30 3.65
C GLN A 135 -8.08 5.17 2.62
N THR A 136 -8.59 6.38 2.43
CA THR A 136 -7.99 7.42 1.59
C THR A 136 -6.65 7.86 2.16
N LYS A 137 -5.66 7.97 1.29
CA LYS A 137 -4.32 8.50 1.54
C LYS A 137 -4.06 9.70 0.64
N PHE A 138 -3.16 10.56 1.10
CA PHE A 138 -2.80 11.81 0.43
C PHE A 138 -1.29 11.87 0.21
N ARG A 139 -0.87 12.00 -1.05
CA ARG A 139 0.54 12.19 -1.39
C ARG A 139 0.70 13.39 -2.32
N ASN A 140 1.49 14.37 -1.89
CA ASN A 140 1.75 15.59 -2.64
C ASN A 140 2.72 15.31 -3.81
N GLU A 141 2.30 14.43 -4.72
CA GLU A 141 3.09 14.03 -5.88
C GLU A 141 3.35 15.24 -6.79
N LEU A 142 4.62 15.50 -7.09
CA LEU A 142 4.99 16.55 -8.02
C LEU A 142 4.45 16.28 -9.44
N ARG A 143 4.49 15.01 -9.85
CA ARG A 143 3.99 14.55 -11.16
C ARG A 143 3.05 13.36 -10.95
N VAL A 144 1.78 13.59 -11.20
CA VAL A 144 0.80 12.52 -11.31
C VAL A 144 0.93 11.85 -12.67
N LYS A 145 0.75 10.54 -12.73
CA LYS A 145 0.89 9.76 -13.95
C LYS A 145 -0.14 8.64 -14.01
N SER A 146 -0.39 8.20 -15.24
CA SER A 146 -1.13 6.97 -15.51
C SER A 146 -2.50 6.91 -14.82
N GLY A 147 -3.21 8.05 -14.73
CA GLY A 147 -4.57 8.14 -14.20
C GLY A 147 -4.67 7.70 -12.73
N LEU A 148 -5.41 6.63 -12.45
CA LEU A 148 -5.60 6.11 -11.09
C LEU A 148 -4.35 5.43 -10.51
N LEU A 149 -3.32 5.14 -11.30
CA LEU A 149 -2.15 4.38 -10.84
C LEU A 149 -1.25 5.20 -9.91
N ARG A 150 -1.13 6.53 -10.16
CA ARG A 150 -0.38 7.44 -9.29
C ARG A 150 -1.11 8.76 -9.13
N GLY A 151 -1.95 8.83 -8.11
CA GLY A 151 -2.75 10.00 -7.74
C GLY A 151 -2.23 10.73 -6.51
N ARG A 152 -2.78 11.92 -6.24
CA ARG A 152 -2.58 12.69 -5.01
C ARG A 152 -3.52 12.28 -3.90
N GLU A 153 -4.68 11.78 -4.26
CA GLU A 153 -5.68 11.21 -3.37
C GLU A 153 -6.07 9.84 -3.89
N PHE A 154 -5.91 8.80 -3.09
CA PHE A 154 -6.17 7.41 -3.47
C PHE A 154 -6.50 6.57 -2.24
N THR A 155 -7.10 5.42 -2.45
CA THR A 155 -7.38 4.48 -1.35
C THR A 155 -6.27 3.43 -1.27
N MET A 156 -5.81 3.17 -0.05
CA MET A 156 -4.83 2.14 0.25
C MET A 156 -5.42 1.17 1.29
N LYS A 157 -5.16 -0.13 1.13
CA LYS A 157 -5.22 -1.08 2.24
C LYS A 157 -3.83 -1.10 2.87
N ASP A 158 -3.75 -0.73 4.12
CA ASP A 158 -2.54 -0.84 4.92
C ASP A 158 -2.82 -1.75 6.13
N LEU A 159 -1.97 -2.78 6.29
CA LEU A 159 -1.99 -3.75 7.39
C LEU A 159 -0.73 -3.56 8.22
N TYR A 160 -0.91 -3.47 9.52
CA TYR A 160 0.15 -3.35 10.52
C TYR A 160 0.06 -4.52 11.48
N SER A 161 1.20 -5.16 11.75
CA SER A 161 1.25 -6.26 12.69
C SER A 161 2.36 -6.09 13.71
N PHE A 162 2.10 -6.55 14.92
CA PHE A 162 2.99 -6.43 16.06
C PHE A 162 3.21 -7.82 16.65
N HIS A 163 4.46 -8.17 16.89
CA HIS A 163 4.90 -9.51 17.23
C HIS A 163 5.85 -9.48 18.42
N LEU A 164 5.89 -10.56 19.18
CA LEU A 164 6.80 -10.68 20.32
C LEU A 164 8.23 -10.96 19.86
N ASP A 165 8.39 -11.79 18.84
CA ASP A 165 9.69 -12.19 18.33
C ASP A 165 9.74 -12.23 16.80
N GLN A 166 10.95 -12.49 16.28
CA GLN A 166 11.23 -12.50 14.85
C GLN A 166 10.62 -13.70 14.12
N ASP A 167 10.48 -14.84 14.80
CA ASP A 167 9.95 -16.07 14.20
C ASP A 167 8.45 -15.94 13.96
N ASP A 168 7.71 -15.41 14.92
CA ASP A 168 6.30 -15.09 14.77
C ASP A 168 6.07 -14.04 13.66
N LEU A 169 6.87 -12.96 13.65
CA LEU A 169 6.84 -11.96 12.56
C LEU A 169 7.11 -12.62 11.19
N ASN A 170 8.09 -13.51 11.08
CA ASN A 170 8.43 -14.17 9.82
C ASN A 170 7.29 -15.08 9.34
N ALA A 171 6.68 -15.83 10.26
CA ALA A 171 5.53 -16.70 9.96
C ALA A 171 4.33 -15.88 9.47
N TYR A 172 4.01 -14.79 10.15
CA TYR A 172 2.92 -13.90 9.74
C TYR A 172 3.21 -13.20 8.40
N TYR A 173 4.46 -12.76 8.18
CA TYR A 173 4.90 -12.18 6.92
C TYR A 173 4.64 -13.10 5.72
N LEU A 174 4.98 -14.39 5.86
CA LEU A 174 4.71 -15.39 4.82
C LEU A 174 3.21 -15.65 4.63
N ALA A 175 2.42 -15.63 5.72
CA ALA A 175 0.96 -15.74 5.63
C ALA A 175 0.36 -14.55 4.87
N VAL A 176 0.84 -13.32 5.12
CA VAL A 176 0.41 -12.12 4.39
C VAL A 176 0.79 -12.19 2.91
N GLN A 177 1.99 -12.68 2.57
CA GLN A 177 2.36 -12.91 1.16
C GLN A 177 1.37 -13.85 0.46
N LYS A 178 1.00 -14.96 1.11
CA LYS A 178 0.01 -15.91 0.56
C LYS A 178 -1.36 -15.24 0.38
N ALA A 179 -1.79 -14.45 1.34
CA ALA A 179 -3.06 -13.70 1.25
C ALA A 179 -3.04 -12.71 0.07
N TYR A 180 -1.93 -12.02 -0.18
CA TYR A 180 -1.80 -11.12 -1.33
C TYR A 180 -1.90 -11.87 -2.66
N PHE A 181 -1.28 -13.03 -2.78
CA PHE A 181 -1.48 -13.88 -3.97
C PHE A 181 -2.93 -14.33 -4.15
N GLN A 182 -3.66 -14.61 -3.06
CA GLN A 182 -5.10 -14.91 -3.15
C GLN A 182 -5.91 -13.69 -3.60
N ILE A 183 -5.61 -12.50 -3.10
CA ILE A 183 -6.25 -11.25 -3.56
C ILE A 183 -6.01 -11.08 -5.07
N LEU A 184 -4.76 -11.19 -5.52
CA LEU A 184 -4.39 -11.04 -6.94
C LEU A 184 -5.08 -12.09 -7.82
N LYS A 185 -5.16 -13.34 -7.37
CA LYS A 185 -5.90 -14.42 -8.06
C LYS A 185 -7.37 -14.07 -8.22
N ARG A 186 -8.02 -13.61 -7.14
CA ARG A 186 -9.45 -13.23 -7.16
C ARG A 186 -9.71 -11.98 -8.00
N CYS A 187 -8.70 -11.12 -8.16
CA CYS A 187 -8.76 -9.94 -9.03
C CYS A 187 -8.39 -10.26 -10.50
N GLY A 188 -8.00 -11.50 -10.82
CA GLY A 188 -7.59 -11.90 -12.18
C GLY A 188 -6.21 -11.40 -12.61
N LEU A 189 -5.33 -11.08 -11.65
CA LEU A 189 -3.99 -10.51 -11.90
C LEU A 189 -2.84 -11.46 -11.61
N LEU A 190 -3.12 -12.67 -11.10
CA LEU A 190 -2.08 -13.59 -10.60
C LEU A 190 -1.03 -13.94 -11.65
N GLU A 191 -1.47 -14.30 -12.86
CA GLU A 191 -0.60 -14.76 -13.95
C GLU A 191 0.39 -13.70 -14.46
N GLN A 192 0.10 -12.41 -14.17
CA GLN A 192 0.88 -11.28 -14.63
C GLN A 192 1.67 -10.62 -13.49
N THR A 193 1.54 -11.14 -12.25
CA THR A 193 2.12 -10.52 -11.07
C THR A 193 3.21 -11.37 -10.46
N TYR A 194 4.36 -10.76 -10.24
CA TYR A 194 5.57 -11.38 -9.71
C TYR A 194 5.89 -10.85 -8.32
N LEU A 195 6.27 -11.76 -7.41
CA LEU A 195 6.91 -11.36 -6.16
C LEU A 195 8.29 -10.81 -6.50
N THR A 196 8.50 -9.52 -6.25
CA THR A 196 9.67 -8.77 -6.69
C THR A 196 10.48 -8.32 -5.48
N PHE A 197 11.75 -8.67 -5.47
CA PHE A 197 12.71 -8.15 -4.49
C PHE A 197 13.02 -6.70 -4.83
N ALA A 198 12.90 -5.80 -3.86
CA ALA A 198 13.02 -4.36 -4.05
C ALA A 198 13.67 -3.66 -2.85
N SER A 199 14.04 -2.41 -3.03
CA SER A 199 14.42 -1.54 -1.92
C SER A 199 13.20 -1.21 -1.06
N GLY A 200 13.35 -1.29 0.26
CA GLY A 200 12.29 -0.91 1.18
C GLY A 200 12.10 0.61 1.38
N GLY A 201 12.89 1.43 0.70
CA GLY A 201 12.79 2.89 0.72
C GLY A 201 12.83 3.48 2.13
N ALA A 202 11.84 4.30 2.46
CA ALA A 202 11.75 4.96 3.77
C ALA A 202 11.32 4.01 4.92
N PHE A 203 10.98 2.75 4.64
CA PHE A 203 10.44 1.81 5.61
C PHE A 203 11.48 0.80 6.12
N SER A 204 12.22 0.16 5.21
CA SER A 204 13.23 -0.86 5.50
C SER A 204 14.32 -0.86 4.44
N GLN A 205 15.39 -1.63 4.63
CA GLN A 205 16.46 -1.76 3.63
C GLN A 205 15.94 -2.47 2.36
N TYR A 206 15.23 -3.58 2.54
CA TYR A 206 14.62 -4.36 1.46
C TYR A 206 13.15 -4.62 1.74
N SER A 207 12.38 -4.83 0.67
CA SER A 207 10.97 -5.20 0.72
C SER A 207 10.64 -6.24 -0.33
N HIS A 208 9.42 -6.79 -0.26
CA HIS A 208 8.83 -7.57 -1.34
C HIS A 208 7.66 -6.81 -1.93
N GLU A 209 7.81 -6.44 -3.19
CA GLU A 209 6.74 -5.84 -3.99
C GLU A 209 6.00 -6.93 -4.76
N PHE A 210 4.75 -6.66 -5.09
CA PHE A 210 3.97 -7.41 -6.05
C PHE A 210 3.86 -6.54 -7.29
N GLN A 211 4.61 -6.89 -8.32
CA GLN A 211 4.73 -6.13 -9.56
C GLN A 211 3.94 -6.82 -10.67
N THR A 212 2.94 -6.12 -11.20
CA THR A 212 2.13 -6.62 -12.32
C THR A 212 2.69 -6.11 -13.65
N VAL A 213 3.01 -7.03 -14.55
CA VAL A 213 3.53 -6.69 -15.88
C VAL A 213 2.47 -5.97 -16.70
N THR A 214 2.81 -4.79 -17.18
CA THR A 214 1.96 -3.95 -18.04
C THR A 214 2.80 -2.89 -18.75
N GLU A 215 2.45 -2.58 -20.00
CA GLU A 215 3.10 -1.48 -20.76
C GLU A 215 2.85 -0.09 -20.14
N ALA A 216 1.77 0.06 -19.38
CA ALA A 216 1.47 1.29 -18.65
C ALA A 216 2.26 1.45 -17.35
N GLY A 217 3.10 0.45 -16.99
CA GLY A 217 3.89 0.45 -15.77
C GLY A 217 5.00 1.50 -15.77
N GLU A 218 5.39 1.93 -14.58
CA GLU A 218 6.47 2.90 -14.37
C GLU A 218 7.78 2.23 -13.96
N ASP A 219 7.71 1.00 -13.47
CA ASP A 219 8.84 0.23 -12.99
C ASP A 219 9.41 -0.68 -14.08
N THR A 220 10.64 -1.08 -13.86
CA THR A 220 11.31 -2.14 -14.62
C THR A 220 11.68 -3.26 -13.65
N ILE A 221 11.31 -4.49 -13.99
CA ILE A 221 11.64 -5.68 -13.22
C ILE A 221 12.36 -6.70 -14.08
N PHE A 222 13.18 -7.54 -13.45
CA PHE A 222 13.95 -8.60 -14.06
C PHE A 222 13.44 -9.94 -13.54
N ILE A 223 12.78 -10.71 -14.40
CA ILE A 223 12.02 -11.91 -14.05
C ILE A 223 12.89 -13.16 -14.25
N CYS A 224 12.93 -14.02 -13.23
CA CYS A 224 13.39 -15.39 -13.34
C CYS A 224 12.19 -16.28 -13.73
N GLU A 225 12.16 -16.76 -14.95
CA GLU A 225 11.05 -17.59 -15.45
C GLU A 225 10.94 -18.95 -14.73
N ASP A 226 12.07 -19.52 -14.27
CA ASP A 226 12.08 -20.80 -13.56
C ASP A 226 11.44 -20.70 -12.16
N CYS A 227 11.67 -19.58 -11.47
CA CYS A 227 11.20 -19.38 -10.09
C CYS A 227 9.94 -18.56 -9.98
N ASN A 228 9.52 -17.89 -11.05
CA ASN A 228 8.43 -16.95 -11.07
C ASN A 228 8.61 -15.80 -10.04
N LEU A 229 9.87 -15.36 -9.89
CA LEU A 229 10.29 -14.27 -9.01
C LEU A 229 10.91 -13.17 -9.84
N ALA A 230 10.91 -11.95 -9.33
CA ALA A 230 11.55 -10.84 -10.01
C ALA A 230 12.46 -10.01 -9.08
N ILE A 231 13.28 -9.16 -9.68
CA ILE A 231 14.15 -8.20 -9.00
C ILE A 231 13.83 -6.83 -9.58
N ASN A 232 13.56 -5.85 -8.73
CA ASN A 232 13.34 -4.47 -9.17
C ASN A 232 14.66 -3.85 -9.66
N LYS A 233 14.59 -3.05 -10.72
CA LYS A 233 15.73 -2.32 -11.29
C LYS A 233 16.53 -1.54 -10.23
N GLY A 234 15.87 -1.05 -9.20
CA GLY A 234 16.49 -0.30 -8.11
C GLY A 234 17.58 -1.07 -7.36
N ILE A 235 17.49 -2.40 -7.31
CA ILE A 235 18.46 -3.25 -6.60
C ILE A 235 19.17 -4.28 -7.49
N ILE A 236 18.97 -4.23 -8.81
CA ILE A 236 19.56 -5.23 -9.73
C ILE A 236 21.10 -5.23 -9.69
N LYS A 237 21.72 -4.11 -9.36
CA LYS A 237 23.19 -4.04 -9.21
C LYS A 237 23.68 -4.76 -7.94
N GLU A 238 22.87 -4.78 -6.88
CA GLU A 238 23.15 -5.45 -5.62
C GLU A 238 22.79 -6.94 -5.69
N GLN A 239 21.70 -7.27 -6.42
CA GLN A 239 21.19 -8.61 -6.62
C GLN A 239 21.09 -8.93 -8.11
N PRO A 240 22.22 -9.24 -8.82
CA PRO A 240 22.21 -9.45 -10.28
C PRO A 240 21.75 -10.83 -10.72
N VAL A 241 21.42 -11.73 -9.79
CA VAL A 241 21.00 -13.11 -10.06
C VAL A 241 19.73 -13.44 -9.28
N CYS A 242 18.97 -14.43 -9.75
CA CYS A 242 17.80 -14.91 -9.03
C CYS A 242 18.17 -15.32 -7.60
N PRO A 243 17.54 -14.77 -6.56
CA PRO A 243 17.87 -15.07 -5.17
C PRO A 243 17.51 -16.51 -4.76
N ASN A 244 16.66 -17.19 -5.55
CA ASN A 244 16.23 -18.56 -5.26
C ASN A 244 17.08 -19.63 -5.97
N CYS A 245 17.38 -19.48 -7.28
CA CYS A 245 18.09 -20.49 -8.06
C CYS A 245 19.45 -20.04 -8.61
N GLY A 246 19.83 -18.78 -8.43
CA GLY A 246 21.10 -18.23 -8.92
C GLY A 246 21.16 -17.96 -10.43
N ARG A 247 20.04 -18.10 -11.17
CA ARG A 247 19.99 -17.83 -12.62
C ARG A 247 20.37 -16.39 -12.92
N LYS A 248 21.21 -16.20 -13.96
CA LYS A 248 21.68 -14.89 -14.41
C LYS A 248 20.81 -14.32 -15.54
N ASP A 249 20.27 -15.20 -16.38
CA ASP A 249 19.45 -14.81 -17.53
C ASP A 249 18.05 -14.45 -17.06
N LEU A 250 17.86 -13.17 -16.69
CA LEU A 250 16.60 -12.63 -16.23
C LEU A 250 15.95 -11.85 -17.36
N VAL A 251 14.62 -11.94 -17.47
CA VAL A 251 13.85 -11.28 -18.54
C VAL A 251 13.37 -9.91 -18.06
N GLU A 252 13.81 -8.86 -18.73
CA GLU A 252 13.37 -7.48 -18.43
C GLU A 252 11.93 -7.26 -18.89
N ARG A 253 11.09 -6.69 -18.01
CA ARG A 253 9.68 -6.30 -18.29
C ARG A 253 9.34 -4.98 -17.61
N ARG A 254 8.41 -4.26 -18.25
CA ARG A 254 7.72 -3.13 -17.61
C ARG A 254 6.63 -3.65 -16.68
N ALA A 255 6.52 -3.02 -15.51
CA ALA A 255 5.58 -3.44 -14.50
C ALA A 255 5.10 -2.25 -13.64
N ILE A 256 4.09 -2.51 -12.84
CA ILE A 256 3.59 -1.56 -11.83
C ILE A 256 3.46 -2.25 -10.48
N GLU A 257 3.89 -1.57 -9.42
CA GLU A 257 3.67 -1.98 -8.05
C GLU A 257 2.18 -1.92 -7.70
N VAL A 258 1.59 -3.07 -7.37
CA VAL A 258 0.19 -3.18 -6.95
C VAL A 258 0.05 -3.47 -5.46
N ALA A 259 1.10 -3.97 -4.81
CA ALA A 259 1.19 -4.14 -3.38
C ALA A 259 2.65 -4.23 -2.93
N ASN A 260 2.89 -3.98 -1.64
CA ASN A 260 4.20 -4.10 -1.01
C ASN A 260 4.06 -4.65 0.42
N ILE A 261 5.11 -5.30 0.92
CA ILE A 261 5.19 -5.82 2.26
C ILE A 261 6.58 -5.57 2.85
N PHE A 262 6.63 -5.01 4.06
CA PHE A 262 7.84 -4.55 4.72
C PHE A 262 8.04 -5.24 6.06
N LYS A 263 9.29 -5.50 6.43
CA LYS A 263 9.69 -5.79 7.80
C LYS A 263 10.21 -4.50 8.44
N LEU A 264 9.37 -3.82 9.21
CA LEU A 264 9.68 -2.51 9.80
C LEU A 264 10.67 -2.62 10.97
N GLY A 265 10.86 -3.82 11.52
CA GLY A 265 11.68 -4.05 12.69
C GLY A 265 11.22 -3.23 13.88
N LEU A 266 12.16 -2.67 14.61
CA LEU A 266 11.88 -1.87 15.82
C LEU A 266 11.80 -0.36 15.57
N LYS A 267 11.78 0.08 14.32
CA LYS A 267 11.84 1.51 13.96
C LYS A 267 10.76 2.33 14.66
N PHE A 268 9.51 1.93 14.52
CA PHE A 268 8.38 2.68 15.08
C PHE A 268 8.16 2.37 16.55
N SER A 269 8.32 1.12 16.99
CA SER A 269 8.20 0.79 18.41
C SER A 269 9.22 1.53 19.26
N LYS A 270 10.47 1.66 18.80
CA LYS A 270 11.49 2.48 19.48
C LYS A 270 11.14 3.97 19.47
N ALA A 271 10.71 4.52 18.33
CA ALA A 271 10.33 5.93 18.22
C ALA A 271 9.23 6.32 19.24
N PHE A 272 8.26 5.42 19.46
CA PHE A 272 7.14 5.66 20.37
C PHE A 272 7.31 5.01 21.76
N ASN A 273 8.49 4.48 22.08
CA ASN A 273 8.73 3.75 23.33
C ASN A 273 7.66 2.68 23.59
N PHE A 274 7.30 1.92 22.55
CA PHE A 274 6.34 0.84 22.66
C PHE A 274 7.04 -0.42 23.16
N THR A 275 6.77 -0.77 24.39
CA THR A 275 7.28 -1.95 25.08
C THR A 275 6.13 -2.72 25.70
N VAL A 276 6.28 -4.03 25.84
CA VAL A 276 5.31 -4.93 26.48
C VAL A 276 5.93 -5.63 27.68
N ALA A 277 5.13 -5.98 28.67
CA ALA A 277 5.58 -6.81 29.79
C ALA A 277 5.76 -8.25 29.34
N ASP A 278 6.90 -8.85 29.65
CA ASP A 278 7.16 -10.28 29.47
C ASP A 278 6.50 -11.14 30.58
N ALA A 279 6.73 -12.46 30.55
CA ALA A 279 6.18 -13.38 31.54
C ALA A 279 6.68 -13.12 32.98
N LYS A 280 7.76 -12.39 33.15
CA LYS A 280 8.35 -11.99 34.44
C LYS A 280 7.97 -10.56 34.84
N GLY A 281 7.14 -9.87 34.04
CA GLY A 281 6.73 -8.50 34.27
C GLY A 281 7.77 -7.46 33.84
N GLN A 282 8.87 -7.87 33.21
CA GLN A 282 9.88 -6.95 32.69
C GLN A 282 9.42 -6.37 31.34
N ARG A 283 9.63 -5.07 31.13
CA ARG A 283 9.29 -4.44 29.84
C ARG A 283 10.41 -4.63 28.82
N GLN A 284 10.02 -5.10 27.67
CA GLN A 284 10.88 -5.31 26.51
C GLN A 284 10.41 -4.49 25.32
#